data_cafa05d871eb2bd963c51821c8303a17
#
_entry.id   cafa05d871eb2bd963c51821c8303a17
#
_cell.length_a   1.000
_cell.length_b   1.000
_cell.length_c   1.000
_cell.angle_alpha   90.00
_cell.angle_beta   90.00
_cell.angle_gamma   90.00
#
_symmetry.space_group_name_H-M   'P 1'
#
loop_
_entity.id
_entity.type
_entity.pdbx_description
1 polymer ?
#
loop_
_entity_poly.entity_id
_entity_poly.type
_entity_poly.pdbx_seq_one_letter_code
_entity_poly.pdbx_strand_id
1 'polypeptide(L)'
;MRISHEAIYQSLYIQGRGALKRELVWCLRTGRALRAPRERSRRKAWAHVTPETLISERPAEAEDRAVPGHWEGDLLIGLERSAIGTVVERTTRFTLLVHLPREEGYRHKETPKNGPALAGYGAVTMKNALANIMSSLPVQLARSLTWDRGKEMSAHAQFKIETGIPVFFADPQSPWQRGTNENTNGLLRQYFPKGTDLCRWSAEEIEAVAHALNTRPRKTLGWKTPAEAFNEQLLLLQQAGVATTG
;
A
#
# COMPACT_ATOMS: atom_id res chain seq x y z
N MET A 1 27.78 -34.70 -7.87
CA MET A 1 26.47 -34.87 -7.22
C MET A 1 25.96 -33.47 -6.84
N ARG A 2 24.83 -33.00 -7.38
CA ARG A 2 24.24 -31.70 -7.04
C ARG A 2 23.11 -31.93 -6.06
N ILE A 3 23.22 -31.37 -4.87
CA ILE A 3 22.19 -31.43 -3.83
C ILE A 3 21.34 -30.17 -3.93
N SER A 4 20.01 -30.28 -3.93
CA SER A 4 19.11 -29.12 -3.93
C SER A 4 19.17 -28.39 -2.59
N HIS A 5 18.95 -27.08 -2.60
CA HIS A 5 18.88 -26.29 -1.36
C HIS A 5 17.77 -26.79 -0.40
N GLU A 6 16.66 -27.31 -0.95
CA GLU A 6 15.59 -27.89 -0.15
C GLU A 6 16.04 -29.18 0.57
N ALA A 7 16.82 -30.05 -0.09
CA ALA A 7 17.39 -31.24 0.54
C ALA A 7 18.35 -30.88 1.68
N ILE A 8 19.14 -29.83 1.51
CA ILE A 8 20.01 -29.31 2.58
C ILE A 8 19.17 -28.80 3.76
N TYR A 9 18.13 -28.03 3.51
CA TYR A 9 17.23 -27.54 4.57
C TYR A 9 16.48 -28.70 5.25
N GLN A 10 15.98 -29.67 4.49
CA GLN A 10 15.30 -30.82 5.06
C GLN A 10 16.25 -31.65 5.94
N SER A 11 17.49 -31.86 5.54
CA SER A 11 18.49 -32.58 6.36
C SER A 11 18.82 -31.85 7.68
N LEU A 12 18.75 -30.52 7.68
CA LEU A 12 18.96 -29.69 8.88
C LEU A 12 17.76 -29.72 9.84
N TYR A 13 16.54 -29.91 9.31
CA TYR A 13 15.30 -29.85 10.09
C TYR A 13 14.68 -31.22 10.41
N ILE A 14 15.03 -32.29 9.66
CA ILE A 14 14.59 -33.65 9.99
C ILE A 14 15.28 -34.10 11.27
N GLN A 15 14.49 -34.58 12.21
CA GLN A 15 14.98 -35.04 13.51
C GLN A 15 15.79 -36.35 13.39
N GLY A 16 17.06 -36.23 13.10
CA GLY A 16 18.03 -37.31 13.29
C GLY A 16 18.61 -37.27 14.72
N ARG A 17 18.74 -38.41 15.38
CA ARG A 17 19.44 -38.52 16.66
C ARG A 17 20.95 -38.38 16.43
N GLY A 18 21.59 -37.32 17.00
CA GLY A 18 23.06 -37.19 16.95
C GLY A 18 23.60 -35.78 17.22
N ALA A 19 24.86 -35.72 17.69
CA ALA A 19 25.58 -34.51 18.08
C ALA A 19 25.81 -33.53 16.90
N LEU A 20 25.97 -34.05 15.70
CA LEU A 20 26.22 -33.28 14.47
C LEU A 20 25.16 -32.19 14.20
N LYS A 21 23.98 -32.38 14.71
CA LYS A 21 22.82 -31.49 14.52
C LYS A 21 22.91 -30.20 15.34
N ARG A 22 23.50 -30.23 16.53
CA ARG A 22 23.63 -29.04 17.38
C ARG A 22 24.63 -28.06 16.80
N GLU A 23 25.73 -28.53 16.27
CA GLU A 23 26.77 -27.70 15.66
C GLU A 23 26.29 -27.05 14.38
N LEU A 24 25.55 -27.78 13.52
CA LEU A 24 24.98 -27.21 12.29
C LEU A 24 23.90 -26.14 12.54
N VAL A 25 23.16 -26.26 13.64
CA VAL A 25 22.15 -25.25 14.03
C VAL A 25 22.80 -23.91 14.36
N TRP A 26 24.00 -23.91 14.95
CA TRP A 26 24.75 -22.69 15.24
C TRP A 26 25.21 -21.95 13.97
N CYS A 27 25.36 -22.68 12.87
CA CYS A 27 25.73 -22.14 11.56
C CYS A 27 24.53 -21.51 10.82
N LEU A 28 23.30 -21.71 11.30
CA LEU A 28 22.12 -21.07 10.70
C LEU A 28 22.06 -19.58 11.08
N ARG A 29 21.87 -18.72 10.11
CA ARG A 29 21.79 -17.27 10.28
C ARG A 29 20.85 -16.80 11.39
N THR A 30 19.88 -17.61 11.78
CA THR A 30 18.89 -17.30 12.83
C THR A 30 19.14 -18.07 14.14
N GLY A 31 20.11 -18.97 14.22
CA GLY A 31 20.40 -19.80 15.39
C GLY A 31 19.22 -20.67 15.90
N ARG A 32 18.19 -20.88 15.09
CA ARG A 32 16.97 -21.58 15.50
C ARG A 32 16.94 -23.01 14.98
N ALA A 33 16.86 -23.98 15.89
CA ALA A 33 16.77 -25.40 15.59
C ALA A 33 15.43 -25.82 14.96
N LEU A 34 14.37 -25.05 15.15
CA LEU A 34 13.04 -25.32 14.66
C LEU A 34 12.53 -24.14 13.84
N ARG A 35 12.01 -24.43 12.65
CA ARG A 35 11.25 -23.47 11.86
C ARG A 35 9.98 -23.14 12.64
N ALA A 36 9.82 -21.91 13.09
CA ALA A 36 8.57 -21.51 13.73
C ALA A 36 7.40 -21.75 12.77
N PRO A 37 6.33 -22.46 13.19
CA PRO A 37 5.17 -22.69 12.33
C PRO A 37 4.65 -21.36 11.79
N ARG A 38 4.33 -21.29 10.50
CA ARG A 38 3.76 -20.08 9.85
C ARG A 38 2.51 -19.56 10.57
N GLU A 39 1.78 -20.39 11.28
CA GLU A 39 0.60 -19.98 12.04
C GLU A 39 0.90 -19.05 13.22
N ARG A 40 2.04 -19.18 13.89
CA ARG A 40 2.41 -18.26 14.98
C ARG A 40 2.80 -16.86 14.49
N SER A 41 3.25 -16.70 13.24
CA SER A 41 3.49 -15.39 12.63
C SER A 41 2.20 -14.74 12.09
N ARG A 42 1.13 -15.52 11.89
CA ARG A 42 -0.17 -15.05 11.38
C ARG A 42 -1.04 -14.35 12.42
N ARG A 43 -0.76 -14.52 13.71
CA ARG A 43 -1.52 -13.87 14.80
C ARG A 43 -0.92 -12.53 15.24
N LYS A 44 -0.54 -11.65 14.32
CA LYS A 44 -0.52 -10.23 14.65
C LYS A 44 -1.97 -9.78 14.63
N ALA A 45 -2.54 -9.58 15.82
CA ALA A 45 -3.81 -8.90 15.93
C ALA A 45 -3.63 -7.51 15.33
N TRP A 46 -4.21 -7.27 14.14
CA TRP A 46 -4.39 -5.94 13.59
C TRP A 46 -5.58 -5.31 14.34
N ALA A 47 -5.32 -4.75 15.52
CA ALA A 47 -6.36 -4.22 16.42
C ALA A 47 -7.19 -3.10 15.76
N HIS A 48 -6.68 -2.49 14.68
CA HIS A 48 -7.38 -1.45 13.91
C HIS A 48 -8.27 -2.01 12.79
N VAL A 49 -8.22 -3.31 12.49
CA VAL A 49 -9.06 -3.94 11.46
C VAL A 49 -10.27 -4.56 12.14
N THR A 50 -11.44 -4.01 11.86
CA THR A 50 -12.72 -4.53 12.35
C THR A 50 -13.43 -5.31 11.24
N PRO A 51 -14.45 -6.14 11.55
CA PRO A 51 -15.20 -6.88 10.53
C PRO A 51 -15.75 -5.97 9.42
N GLU A 52 -16.24 -4.78 9.76
CA GLU A 52 -16.85 -3.82 8.81
C GLU A 52 -15.81 -3.17 7.88
N THR A 53 -14.53 -3.32 8.17
CA THR A 53 -13.43 -2.79 7.33
C THR A 53 -12.73 -3.87 6.51
N LEU A 54 -13.23 -5.10 6.52
CA LEU A 54 -12.69 -6.15 5.67
C LEU A 54 -13.03 -5.90 4.19
N ILE A 55 -12.18 -6.37 3.30
CA ILE A 55 -12.41 -6.23 1.86
C ILE A 55 -13.70 -6.91 1.39
N SER A 56 -14.19 -7.92 2.13
CA SER A 56 -15.47 -8.58 1.87
C SER A 56 -16.68 -7.63 2.00
N GLU A 57 -16.55 -6.59 2.82
CA GLU A 57 -17.59 -5.58 3.05
C GLU A 57 -17.52 -4.42 2.05
N ARG A 58 -16.54 -4.43 1.17
CA ARG A 58 -16.40 -3.42 0.11
C ARG A 58 -17.55 -3.56 -0.88
N PRO A 59 -18.15 -2.44 -1.37
CA PRO A 59 -19.22 -2.49 -2.35
C PRO A 59 -18.85 -3.34 -3.57
N ALA A 60 -19.79 -4.17 -4.05
CA ALA A 60 -19.56 -5.08 -5.17
C ALA A 60 -19.19 -4.32 -6.46
N GLU A 61 -19.71 -3.10 -6.65
CA GLU A 61 -19.37 -2.22 -7.77
C GLU A 61 -17.88 -1.88 -7.88
N ALA A 62 -17.14 -2.02 -6.77
CA ALA A 62 -15.68 -1.85 -6.76
C ALA A 62 -14.96 -3.04 -7.40
N GLU A 63 -15.56 -4.23 -7.51
CA GLU A 63 -14.91 -5.43 -8.04
C GLU A 63 -14.71 -5.36 -9.55
N ASP A 64 -15.73 -5.04 -10.30
CA ASP A 64 -15.77 -5.01 -11.77
C ASP A 64 -15.11 -3.77 -12.36
N ARG A 65 -14.73 -2.79 -11.52
CA ARG A 65 -14.11 -1.53 -11.97
C ARG A 65 -14.97 -0.74 -12.97
N ALA A 66 -16.30 -0.99 -12.94
CA ALA A 66 -17.25 -0.31 -13.82
C ALA A 66 -17.59 1.09 -13.28
N VAL A 67 -17.59 1.24 -11.97
CA VAL A 67 -17.93 2.49 -11.30
C VAL A 67 -16.64 3.16 -10.82
N PRO A 68 -16.34 4.40 -11.26
CA PRO A 68 -15.18 5.15 -10.81
C PRO A 68 -15.35 5.65 -9.36
N GLY A 69 -14.23 5.99 -8.73
CA GLY A 69 -14.20 6.50 -7.36
C GLY A 69 -13.75 5.48 -6.31
N HIS A 70 -13.38 4.28 -6.71
CA HIS A 70 -12.78 3.27 -5.83
C HIS A 70 -11.28 3.24 -6.00
N TRP A 71 -10.56 3.50 -4.92
CA TRP A 71 -9.11 3.67 -4.91
C TRP A 71 -8.40 2.50 -4.24
N GLU A 72 -7.22 2.20 -4.71
CA GLU A 72 -6.28 1.29 -4.08
C GLU A 72 -5.06 2.07 -3.60
N GLY A 73 -4.64 1.87 -2.36
CA GLY A 73 -3.50 2.54 -1.80
C GLY A 73 -2.44 1.60 -1.25
N ASP A 74 -1.19 2.07 -1.22
CA ASP A 74 -0.02 1.35 -0.72
C ASP A 74 1.13 2.33 -0.41
N LEU A 75 2.21 1.83 0.15
CA LEU A 75 3.43 2.57 0.38
C LEU A 75 4.57 2.06 -0.50
N LEU A 76 5.20 2.97 -1.19
CA LEU A 76 6.48 2.74 -1.84
C LEU A 76 7.60 2.98 -0.83
N ILE A 77 8.22 1.91 -0.33
CA ILE A 77 9.24 2.00 0.73
C ILE A 77 10.64 2.02 0.11
N GLY A 78 11.47 2.95 0.59
CA GLY A 78 12.88 3.15 0.25
C GLY A 78 13.85 2.82 1.40
N LEU A 79 15.08 3.33 1.29
CA LEU A 79 16.09 3.23 2.34
C LEU A 79 15.64 3.93 3.61
N GLU A 80 16.18 3.50 4.75
CA GLU A 80 15.83 4.02 6.08
C GLU A 80 14.31 4.09 6.32
N ARG A 81 13.56 3.22 5.65
CA ARG A 81 12.08 3.22 5.65
C ARG A 81 11.46 4.52 5.17
N SER A 82 12.17 5.29 4.33
CA SER A 82 11.55 6.41 3.63
C SER A 82 10.36 5.92 2.79
N ALA A 83 9.32 6.71 2.68
CA ALA A 83 8.12 6.26 2.00
C ALA A 83 7.46 7.36 1.17
N ILE A 84 6.81 6.95 0.08
CA ILE A 84 5.87 7.73 -0.71
C ILE A 84 4.56 6.95 -0.72
N GLY A 85 3.45 7.59 -0.37
CA GLY A 85 2.13 6.98 -0.50
C GLY A 85 1.71 6.94 -1.97
N THR A 86 1.07 5.85 -2.37
CA THR A 86 0.52 5.69 -3.72
C THR A 86 -0.96 5.42 -3.62
N VAL A 87 -1.78 6.17 -4.33
CA VAL A 87 -3.24 6.00 -4.38
C VAL A 87 -3.65 5.97 -5.84
N VAL A 88 -4.27 4.89 -6.27
CA VAL A 88 -4.61 4.65 -7.68
C VAL A 88 -6.09 4.39 -7.82
N GLU A 89 -6.77 5.13 -8.69
CA GLU A 89 -8.16 4.92 -9.03
C GLU A 89 -8.31 3.65 -9.91
N ARG A 90 -9.23 2.78 -9.55
CA ARG A 90 -9.32 1.42 -10.11
C ARG A 90 -9.78 1.36 -11.56
N THR A 91 -10.67 2.25 -11.96
CA THR A 91 -11.26 2.29 -13.31
C THR A 91 -10.34 3.02 -14.29
N THR A 92 -9.97 4.24 -13.96
CA THR A 92 -9.23 5.15 -14.84
C THR A 92 -7.71 4.99 -14.74
N ARG A 93 -7.21 4.29 -13.71
CA ARG A 93 -5.77 4.17 -13.40
C ARG A 93 -5.12 5.49 -13.01
N PHE A 94 -5.92 6.52 -12.74
CA PHE A 94 -5.41 7.80 -12.30
C PHE A 94 -4.67 7.65 -10.96
N THR A 95 -3.46 8.18 -10.92
CA THR A 95 -2.53 7.97 -9.81
C THR A 95 -2.27 9.28 -9.08
N LEU A 96 -2.47 9.25 -7.78
CA LEU A 96 -2.04 10.28 -6.85
C LEU A 96 -0.83 9.77 -6.06
N LEU A 97 0.18 10.60 -5.91
CA LEU A 97 1.33 10.31 -5.06
C LEU A 97 1.30 11.21 -3.84
N VAL A 98 1.50 10.61 -2.69
CA VAL A 98 1.41 11.28 -1.39
C VAL A 98 2.81 11.51 -0.87
N HIS A 99 3.24 12.76 -0.85
CA HIS A 99 4.48 13.14 -0.17
C HIS A 99 4.30 12.96 1.34
N LEU A 100 5.20 12.21 1.97
CA LEU A 100 5.20 11.94 3.39
C LEU A 100 6.46 12.55 4.02
N PRO A 101 6.35 13.75 4.60
CA PRO A 101 7.47 14.34 5.32
C PRO A 101 7.74 13.54 6.59
N ARG A 102 9.00 13.36 6.93
CA ARG A 102 9.37 12.73 8.20
C ARG A 102 8.99 13.64 9.37
N GLU A 103 8.58 13.05 10.48
CA GLU A 103 8.34 13.80 11.71
C GLU A 103 9.64 14.46 12.21
N GLU A 104 9.51 15.67 12.75
CA GLU A 104 10.63 16.41 13.35
C GLU A 104 11.28 15.60 14.48
N GLY A 105 12.62 15.61 14.51
CA GLY A 105 13.40 14.90 15.53
C GLY A 105 13.52 13.39 15.31
N TYR A 106 13.12 12.87 14.15
CA TYR A 106 13.21 11.44 13.83
C TYR A 106 14.59 10.79 14.11
N ARG A 107 15.69 11.49 13.84
CA ARG A 107 17.06 10.99 14.11
C ARG A 107 17.53 11.19 15.56
N HIS A 108 16.81 12.00 16.35
CA HIS A 108 17.19 12.35 17.74
C HIS A 108 16.33 11.65 18.79
N LYS A 109 15.23 11.02 18.40
CA LYS A 109 14.38 10.24 19.31
C LYS A 109 14.83 8.79 19.30
N GLU A 110 15.11 8.22 20.47
CA GLU A 110 15.27 6.78 20.62
C GLU A 110 14.03 6.08 20.06
N THR A 111 14.23 5.23 19.04
CA THR A 111 13.12 4.46 18.48
C THR A 111 12.70 3.41 19.48
N PRO A 112 11.51 3.48 20.08
CA PRO A 112 11.05 2.45 20.99
C PRO A 112 11.04 1.09 20.28
N LYS A 113 11.44 0.02 20.96
CA LYS A 113 11.52 -1.35 20.41
C LYS A 113 10.25 -1.80 19.70
N ASN A 114 9.10 -1.23 20.02
CA ASN A 114 7.78 -1.47 19.43
C ASN A 114 7.18 -0.23 18.76
N GLY A 115 8.01 0.71 18.34
CA GLY A 115 7.58 1.92 17.63
C GLY A 115 6.85 1.64 16.30
N PRO A 116 6.29 2.69 15.69
CA PRO A 116 5.56 2.56 14.43
C PRO A 116 6.42 1.87 13.37
N ALA A 117 5.79 1.06 12.54
CA ALA A 117 6.47 0.23 11.53
C ALA A 117 7.29 1.05 10.53
N LEU A 118 6.92 2.31 10.31
CA LEU A 118 7.62 3.28 9.51
C LEU A 118 8.21 4.34 10.45
N ALA A 119 9.51 4.28 10.65
CA ALA A 119 10.23 5.21 11.49
C ALA A 119 10.03 6.65 10.99
N GLY A 120 9.35 7.49 11.80
CA GLY A 120 9.06 8.89 11.48
C GLY A 120 7.81 9.13 10.60
N TYR A 121 6.99 8.10 10.35
CA TYR A 121 5.70 8.26 9.70
C TYR A 121 4.61 7.63 10.59
N GLY A 122 3.97 8.46 11.40
CA GLY A 122 2.86 8.04 12.24
C GLY A 122 1.57 7.86 11.44
N ALA A 123 0.61 7.12 11.99
CA ALA A 123 -0.71 6.97 11.39
C ALA A 123 -1.45 8.31 11.20
N VAL A 124 -1.16 9.29 12.07
CA VAL A 124 -1.71 10.64 11.96
C VAL A 124 -1.12 11.38 10.76
N THR A 125 0.19 11.32 10.56
CA THR A 125 0.87 11.91 9.38
C THR A 125 0.31 11.33 8.09
N MET A 126 0.17 10.00 8.02
CA MET A 126 -0.41 9.32 6.86
C MET A 126 -1.86 9.73 6.62
N LYS A 127 -2.69 9.74 7.68
CA LYS A 127 -4.08 10.19 7.61
C LYS A 127 -4.20 11.61 7.08
N ASN A 128 -3.42 12.54 7.63
CA ASN A 128 -3.47 13.96 7.23
C ASN A 128 -3.05 14.12 5.76
N ALA A 129 -1.98 13.47 5.34
CA ALA A 129 -1.49 13.54 3.97
C ALA A 129 -2.51 12.97 2.95
N LEU A 130 -3.14 11.83 3.28
CA LEU A 130 -4.21 11.24 2.47
C LEU A 130 -5.45 12.14 2.44
N ALA A 131 -5.88 12.67 3.59
CA ALA A 131 -7.04 13.55 3.67
C ALA A 131 -6.85 14.80 2.81
N ASN A 132 -5.69 15.43 2.87
CA ASN A 132 -5.40 16.62 2.06
C ASN A 132 -5.54 16.36 0.56
N ILE A 133 -5.06 15.23 0.06
CA ILE A 133 -5.11 14.90 -1.36
C ILE A 133 -6.52 14.44 -1.77
N MET A 134 -7.18 13.61 -0.97
CA MET A 134 -8.45 13.02 -1.34
C MET A 134 -9.65 13.94 -1.10
N SER A 135 -9.57 14.91 -0.18
CA SER A 135 -10.64 15.89 0.08
C SER A 135 -10.88 16.84 -1.09
N SER A 136 -9.92 17.00 -2.00
CA SER A 136 -10.09 17.79 -3.22
C SER A 136 -10.92 17.11 -4.31
N LEU A 137 -11.19 15.80 -4.15
CA LEU A 137 -11.94 15.03 -5.13
C LEU A 137 -13.45 15.20 -4.94
N PRO A 138 -14.24 15.21 -6.02
CA PRO A 138 -15.69 15.12 -5.91
C PRO A 138 -16.12 13.86 -5.15
N VAL A 139 -17.14 13.95 -4.31
CA VAL A 139 -17.62 12.83 -3.48
C VAL A 139 -17.92 11.57 -4.31
N GLN A 140 -18.44 11.77 -5.52
CA GLN A 140 -18.77 10.68 -6.46
C GLN A 140 -17.52 9.93 -6.98
N LEU A 141 -16.34 10.59 -6.93
CA LEU A 141 -15.03 10.02 -7.29
C LEU A 141 -14.17 9.69 -6.07
N ALA A 142 -14.73 9.75 -4.87
CA ALA A 142 -14.06 9.46 -3.59
C ALA A 142 -14.88 8.45 -2.76
N ARG A 143 -15.28 7.33 -3.38
CA ARG A 143 -16.23 6.36 -2.81
C ARG A 143 -15.64 5.42 -1.79
N SER A 144 -14.43 4.92 -2.00
CA SER A 144 -13.73 4.04 -1.06
C SER A 144 -12.23 3.99 -1.30
N LEU A 145 -11.50 3.64 -0.26
CA LEU A 145 -10.06 3.38 -0.32
C LEU A 145 -9.78 1.96 0.17
N THR A 146 -9.07 1.17 -0.64
CA THR A 146 -8.60 -0.17 -0.25
C THR A 146 -7.12 -0.10 0.10
N TRP A 147 -6.74 -0.57 1.29
CA TRP A 147 -5.37 -0.55 1.79
C TRP A 147 -4.95 -1.95 2.27
N ASP A 148 -3.66 -2.14 2.55
CA ASP A 148 -3.25 -3.32 3.30
C ASP A 148 -3.50 -3.14 4.80
N ARG A 149 -3.20 -4.17 5.60
CA ARG A 149 -3.38 -4.10 7.06
C ARG A 149 -2.19 -3.45 7.77
N GLY A 150 -1.52 -2.51 7.10
CA GLY A 150 -0.39 -1.79 7.67
C GLY A 150 -0.79 -0.89 8.84
N LYS A 151 0.12 -0.71 9.81
CA LYS A 151 -0.12 0.13 10.98
C LYS A 151 -0.25 1.62 10.64
N GLU A 152 0.27 2.03 9.49
CA GLU A 152 0.16 3.40 8.97
C GLU A 152 -1.29 3.83 8.74
N MET A 153 -2.19 2.85 8.52
CA MET A 153 -3.63 3.10 8.36
C MET A 153 -4.44 2.87 9.66
N SER A 154 -3.78 2.80 10.83
CA SER A 154 -4.51 2.63 12.10
C SER A 154 -5.41 3.81 12.49
N ALA A 155 -5.23 4.99 11.88
CA ALA A 155 -6.11 6.15 12.03
C ALA A 155 -7.25 6.21 10.97
N HIS A 156 -7.57 5.10 10.29
CA HIS A 156 -8.58 5.04 9.22
C HIS A 156 -9.98 5.47 9.66
N ALA A 157 -10.36 5.24 10.93
CA ALA A 157 -11.64 5.69 11.47
C ALA A 157 -11.75 7.21 11.49
N GLN A 158 -10.69 7.91 11.90
CA GLN A 158 -10.62 9.37 11.85
C GLN A 158 -10.59 9.87 10.41
N PHE A 159 -9.85 9.21 9.52
CA PHE A 159 -9.85 9.52 8.09
C PHE A 159 -11.26 9.46 7.50
N LYS A 160 -12.04 8.40 7.81
CA LYS A 160 -13.42 8.27 7.37
C LYS A 160 -14.31 9.39 7.93
N ILE A 161 -14.14 9.80 9.18
CA ILE A 161 -14.91 10.90 9.78
C ILE A 161 -14.61 12.22 9.08
N GLU A 162 -13.34 12.48 8.76
CA GLU A 162 -12.92 13.76 8.15
C GLU A 162 -13.25 13.85 6.65
N THR A 163 -13.12 12.76 5.92
CA THR A 163 -13.26 12.75 4.45
C THR A 163 -14.56 12.14 3.94
N GLY A 164 -15.28 11.39 4.79
CA GLY A 164 -16.42 10.58 4.35
C GLY A 164 -16.05 9.29 3.63
N ILE A 165 -14.75 9.04 3.36
CA ILE A 165 -14.29 7.91 2.54
C ILE A 165 -14.05 6.68 3.41
N PRO A 166 -14.81 5.58 3.22
CA PRO A 166 -14.57 4.34 3.94
C PRO A 166 -13.28 3.67 3.48
N VAL A 167 -12.56 3.07 4.43
CA VAL A 167 -11.34 2.31 4.18
C VAL A 167 -11.61 0.83 4.35
N PHE A 168 -11.23 0.02 3.37
CA PHE A 168 -11.32 -1.43 3.42
C PHE A 168 -9.93 -2.06 3.39
N PHE A 169 -9.72 -3.11 4.19
CA PHE A 169 -8.43 -3.76 4.32
C PHE A 169 -8.39 -5.07 3.54
N ALA A 170 -7.40 -5.17 2.66
CA ALA A 170 -7.13 -6.39 1.92
C ALA A 170 -6.76 -7.55 2.86
N ASP A 171 -7.01 -8.77 2.41
CA ASP A 171 -6.62 -9.95 3.16
C ASP A 171 -5.11 -10.13 3.20
N PRO A 172 -4.58 -10.71 4.28
CA PRO A 172 -3.16 -10.98 4.36
C PRO A 172 -2.68 -11.86 3.20
N GLN A 173 -1.56 -11.50 2.59
CA GLN A 173 -0.95 -12.26 1.50
C GLN A 173 -1.84 -12.37 0.23
N SER A 174 -2.72 -11.39 0.01
CA SER A 174 -3.63 -11.34 -1.15
C SER A 174 -3.35 -10.10 -2.03
N PRO A 175 -2.16 -10.03 -2.67
CA PRO A 175 -1.78 -8.86 -3.47
C PRO A 175 -2.73 -8.59 -4.64
N TRP A 176 -3.32 -9.65 -5.22
CA TRP A 176 -4.28 -9.51 -6.32
C TRP A 176 -5.50 -8.64 -5.99
N GLN A 177 -5.85 -8.49 -4.70
CA GLN A 177 -6.93 -7.63 -4.25
C GLN A 177 -6.61 -6.12 -4.44
N ARG A 178 -5.33 -5.79 -4.63
CA ARG A 178 -4.81 -4.45 -4.93
C ARG A 178 -3.95 -4.43 -6.20
N GLY A 179 -4.33 -5.24 -7.18
CA GLY A 179 -3.55 -5.45 -8.41
C GLY A 179 -3.33 -4.19 -9.24
N THR A 180 -4.21 -3.18 -9.13
CA THR A 180 -4.03 -1.88 -9.82
C THR A 180 -2.86 -1.12 -9.22
N ASN A 181 -2.82 -1.04 -7.89
CA ASN A 181 -1.74 -0.36 -7.18
C ASN A 181 -0.40 -1.10 -7.32
N GLU A 182 -0.38 -2.43 -7.20
CA GLU A 182 0.84 -3.22 -7.40
C GLU A 182 1.48 -2.99 -8.77
N ASN A 183 0.67 -2.99 -9.83
CA ASN A 183 1.16 -2.69 -11.18
C ASN A 183 1.72 -1.26 -11.27
N THR A 184 1.04 -0.28 -10.68
CA THR A 184 1.50 1.11 -10.64
C THR A 184 2.79 1.25 -9.85
N ASN A 185 2.91 0.59 -8.70
CA ASN A 185 4.15 0.55 -7.91
C ASN A 185 5.32 -0.05 -8.73
N GLY A 186 5.05 -1.05 -9.56
CA GLY A 186 6.03 -1.59 -10.50
C GLY A 186 6.55 -0.54 -11.49
N LEU A 187 5.68 0.32 -12.02
CA LEU A 187 6.05 1.42 -12.91
C LEU A 187 6.79 2.53 -12.18
N LEU A 188 6.36 2.87 -10.97
CA LEU A 188 6.99 3.89 -10.13
C LEU A 188 8.43 3.55 -9.77
N ARG A 189 8.80 2.26 -9.76
CA ARG A 189 10.18 1.83 -9.52
C ARG A 189 11.17 2.26 -10.62
N GLN A 190 10.69 2.73 -11.76
CA GLN A 190 11.53 3.37 -12.80
C GLN A 190 12.01 4.76 -12.34
N TYR A 191 11.20 5.47 -11.56
CA TYR A 191 11.49 6.80 -11.00
C TYR A 191 12.07 6.71 -9.60
N PHE A 192 11.57 5.80 -8.79
CA PHE A 192 11.94 5.56 -7.40
C PHE A 192 12.54 4.16 -7.23
N PRO A 193 13.81 3.94 -7.62
CA PRO A 193 14.43 2.62 -7.55
C PRO A 193 14.47 2.07 -6.13
N LYS A 194 14.43 0.75 -5.99
CA LYS A 194 14.63 0.10 -4.69
C LYS A 194 16.04 0.44 -4.17
N GLY A 195 16.16 0.64 -2.85
CA GLY A 195 17.45 0.96 -2.25
C GLY A 195 17.84 2.44 -2.37
N THR A 196 16.91 3.34 -2.70
CA THR A 196 17.10 4.79 -2.64
C THR A 196 16.35 5.38 -1.46
N ASP A 197 16.87 6.50 -0.93
CA ASP A 197 16.16 7.29 0.08
C ASP A 197 15.11 8.16 -0.61
N LEU A 198 13.84 7.91 -0.31
CA LEU A 198 12.71 8.61 -0.92
C LEU A 198 12.43 9.97 -0.26
N CYS A 199 13.01 10.26 0.90
CA CYS A 199 12.85 11.55 1.57
C CYS A 199 13.57 12.71 0.86
N ARG A 200 14.46 12.39 -0.08
CA ARG A 200 15.17 13.42 -0.87
C ARG A 200 14.30 14.08 -1.93
N TRP A 201 13.16 13.47 -2.27
CA TRP A 201 12.26 13.97 -3.29
C TRP A 201 11.32 15.02 -2.69
N SER A 202 11.23 16.17 -3.33
CA SER A 202 10.26 17.20 -2.94
C SER A 202 8.84 16.82 -3.35
N ALA A 203 7.85 17.54 -2.79
CA ALA A 203 6.45 17.32 -3.17
C ALA A 203 6.22 17.57 -4.68
N GLU A 204 6.86 18.61 -5.22
CA GLU A 204 6.77 18.99 -6.63
C GLU A 204 7.37 17.94 -7.55
N GLU A 205 8.52 17.36 -7.17
CA GLU A 205 9.16 16.28 -7.93
C GLU A 205 8.29 15.00 -7.93
N ILE A 206 7.68 14.69 -6.79
CA ILE A 206 6.75 13.56 -6.66
C ILE A 206 5.51 13.80 -7.51
N GLU A 207 4.96 15.00 -7.52
CA GLU A 207 3.83 15.38 -8.36
C GLU A 207 4.17 15.31 -9.86
N ALA A 208 5.36 15.74 -10.26
CA ALA A 208 5.83 15.62 -11.64
C ALA A 208 5.88 14.16 -12.11
N VAL A 209 6.27 13.23 -11.22
CA VAL A 209 6.23 11.79 -11.53
C VAL A 209 4.78 11.29 -11.65
N ALA A 210 3.87 11.73 -10.78
CA ALA A 210 2.45 11.39 -10.89
C ALA A 210 1.88 11.87 -12.23
N HIS A 211 2.19 13.11 -12.62
CA HIS A 211 1.80 13.69 -13.91
C HIS A 211 2.35 12.86 -15.08
N ALA A 212 3.62 12.47 -15.06
CA ALA A 212 4.22 11.66 -16.09
C ALA A 212 3.54 10.28 -16.25
N LEU A 213 3.08 9.67 -15.16
CA LEU A 213 2.30 8.43 -15.21
C LEU A 213 0.87 8.65 -15.73
N ASN A 214 0.24 9.76 -15.35
CA ASN A 214 -1.13 10.08 -15.69
C ASN A 214 -1.28 10.55 -17.15
N THR A 215 -0.22 11.04 -17.77
CA THR A 215 -0.17 11.43 -19.20
C THR A 215 0.33 10.32 -20.13
N ARG A 216 0.68 9.15 -19.58
CA ARG A 216 1.15 8.01 -20.38
C ARG A 216 -0.02 7.14 -20.85
N PRO A 217 -0.22 6.95 -22.17
CA PRO A 217 -1.31 6.11 -22.69
C PRO A 217 -1.26 4.67 -22.17
N ARG A 218 -2.42 4.10 -21.90
CA ARG A 218 -2.57 2.74 -21.36
C ARG A 218 -3.39 1.87 -22.32
N LYS A 219 -2.86 0.72 -22.69
CA LYS A 219 -3.59 -0.26 -23.52
C LYS A 219 -4.93 -0.67 -22.88
N THR A 220 -4.96 -0.81 -21.55
CA THR A 220 -6.17 -1.17 -20.79
C THR A 220 -7.26 -0.09 -20.79
N LEU A 221 -6.93 1.15 -21.20
CA LEU A 221 -7.84 2.28 -21.33
C LEU A 221 -8.15 2.59 -22.82
N GLY A 222 -7.94 1.63 -23.71
CA GLY A 222 -8.10 1.87 -25.15
C GLY A 222 -7.12 2.90 -25.69
N TRP A 223 -5.90 2.96 -25.15
CA TRP A 223 -4.84 3.92 -25.45
C TRP A 223 -5.08 5.35 -24.96
N LYS A 224 -6.12 5.59 -24.20
CA LYS A 224 -6.28 6.84 -23.44
C LYS A 224 -5.24 6.91 -22.32
N THR A 225 -4.94 8.12 -21.91
CA THR A 225 -4.17 8.37 -20.69
C THR A 225 -5.06 8.26 -19.45
N PRO A 226 -4.52 7.94 -18.27
CA PRO A 226 -5.27 8.01 -17.02
C PRO A 226 -5.92 9.37 -16.77
N ALA A 227 -5.23 10.47 -17.13
CA ALA A 227 -5.75 11.83 -16.98
C ALA A 227 -6.97 12.07 -17.88
N GLU A 228 -6.93 11.67 -19.15
CA GLU A 228 -8.09 11.75 -20.05
C GLU A 228 -9.27 10.94 -19.53
N ALA A 229 -9.03 9.69 -19.14
CA ALA A 229 -10.06 8.82 -18.60
C ALA A 229 -10.70 9.38 -17.31
N PHE A 230 -9.89 9.99 -16.43
CA PHE A 230 -10.38 10.61 -15.20
C PHE A 230 -11.17 11.90 -15.47
N ASN A 231 -10.68 12.74 -16.39
CA ASN A 231 -11.36 13.98 -16.79
C ASN A 231 -12.73 13.69 -17.45
N GLU A 232 -12.84 12.63 -18.25
CA GLU A 232 -14.13 12.19 -18.79
C GLU A 232 -15.14 11.92 -17.68
N GLN A 233 -14.72 11.28 -16.58
CA GLN A 233 -15.60 11.05 -15.43
C GLN A 233 -16.00 12.36 -14.74
N LEU A 234 -15.09 13.30 -14.59
CA LEU A 234 -15.40 14.63 -14.05
C LEU A 234 -16.45 15.38 -14.91
N LEU A 235 -16.30 15.33 -16.22
CA LEU A 235 -17.24 15.97 -17.15
C LEU A 235 -18.63 15.32 -17.10
N LEU A 236 -18.69 13.99 -17.02
CA LEU A 236 -19.96 13.27 -16.87
C LEU A 236 -20.70 13.65 -15.59
N LEU A 237 -19.98 13.82 -14.47
CA LEU A 237 -20.56 14.27 -13.21
C LEU A 237 -21.10 15.70 -13.28
N GLN A 238 -20.37 16.60 -13.95
CA GLN A 238 -20.82 17.99 -14.15
C GLN A 238 -22.11 18.02 -14.98
N GLN A 239 -22.19 17.24 -16.06
CA GLN A 239 -23.38 17.18 -16.90
C GLN A 239 -24.58 16.59 -16.15
N ALA A 240 -24.39 15.55 -15.34
CA ALA A 240 -25.43 14.95 -14.52
C ALA A 240 -25.95 15.93 -13.46
N GLY A 241 -25.06 16.75 -12.86
CA GLY A 241 -25.44 17.78 -11.88
C GLY A 241 -26.28 18.93 -12.48
N VAL A 242 -26.02 19.30 -13.72
CA VAL A 242 -26.83 20.33 -14.43
C VAL A 242 -28.22 19.81 -14.78
N ALA A 243 -28.36 18.54 -15.14
CA ALA A 243 -29.64 17.93 -15.50
C ALA A 243 -30.62 17.77 -14.31
N THR A 244 -30.15 17.83 -13.07
CA THR A 244 -30.96 17.70 -11.84
C THR A 244 -31.42 19.05 -11.27
N THR A 245 -30.96 20.17 -11.78
CA THR A 245 -31.30 21.53 -11.30
C THR A 245 -32.18 22.31 -12.25
N GLY A 246 -32.67 21.71 -13.30
CA GLY A 246 -33.70 22.22 -14.24
C GLY A 246 -35.00 21.44 -14.06
#